data_8d179cb484e01c2628e2b14a7e8afe35
#
_entry.id   8d179cb484e01c2628e2b14a7e8afe35
#
_cell.length_a   1.000
_cell.length_b   1.000
_cell.length_c   1.000
_cell.angle_alpha   90.00
_cell.angle_beta   90.00
_cell.angle_gamma   90.00
#
_symmetry.space_group_name_H-M   'P 1'
#
loop_
_entity.id
_entity.type
_entity.pdbx_description
1 polymer ?
#
loop_
_entity_poly.entity_id
_entity_poly.type
_entity_poly.pdbx_seq_one_letter_code
_entity_poly.pdbx_strand_id
1 'polypeptide(L)'
;MVERKEETAMKKEYLDKIAEYGQLIVVSGPSGVGNKTVLREYLQDHEQACVSVTVTTRRQRKHEIDGKDYWFVSVPEFERMVRMGEMLEYTYVNGNAYGTTKKSVEEARARGKNVILD
;
A
#
# COMPACT_ATOMS: atom_id res chain seq x y z
N MET A 1 -5.10 -11.98 0.83
CA MET A 1 -4.88 -12.54 2.16
C MET A 1 -3.65 -11.92 2.79
N VAL A 2 -3.70 -11.71 4.07
CA VAL A 2 -2.56 -11.17 4.79
C VAL A 2 -1.43 -12.19 4.76
N GLU A 3 -0.36 -11.81 4.09
CA GLU A 3 0.82 -12.64 4.02
C GLU A 3 1.51 -12.67 5.36
N ARG A 4 2.08 -13.78 5.68
CA ARG A 4 2.82 -13.93 6.92
C ARG A 4 1.98 -13.65 8.14
N LYS A 5 0.82 -14.24 8.16
CA LYS A 5 -0.06 -14.13 9.30
C LYS A 5 0.64 -14.52 10.58
N GLU A 6 1.46 -15.55 10.53
CA GLU A 6 2.24 -15.99 11.66
C GLU A 6 3.29 -14.95 12.05
N GLU A 7 3.96 -14.37 11.06
CA GLU A 7 4.92 -13.32 11.30
C GLU A 7 4.26 -12.11 11.94
N THR A 8 3.06 -11.75 11.47
CA THR A 8 2.30 -10.66 12.07
C THR A 8 1.97 -10.98 13.52
N ALA A 9 1.55 -12.20 13.82
CA ALA A 9 1.25 -12.63 15.18
C ALA A 9 2.51 -12.60 16.06
N MET A 10 3.64 -13.07 15.53
CA MET A 10 4.90 -13.04 16.26
C MET A 10 5.37 -11.64 16.55
N LYS A 11 5.05 -10.71 15.67
CA LYS A 11 5.45 -9.31 15.82
C LYS A 11 4.50 -8.49 16.68
N LYS A 12 3.44 -9.09 17.18
CA LYS A 12 2.46 -8.35 17.95
C LYS A 12 3.07 -7.64 19.15
N GLU A 13 3.91 -8.33 19.90
CA GLU A 13 4.59 -7.73 21.04
C GLU A 13 5.54 -6.61 20.60
N TYR A 14 6.20 -6.83 19.48
CA TYR A 14 7.07 -5.82 18.91
C TYR A 14 6.26 -4.59 18.49
N LEU A 15 5.09 -4.81 17.89
CA LEU A 15 4.18 -3.74 17.52
C LEU A 15 3.76 -2.91 18.72
N ASP A 16 3.46 -3.57 19.82
CA ASP A 16 3.07 -2.88 21.05
C ASP A 16 4.19 -1.99 21.57
N LYS A 17 5.43 -2.41 21.38
CA LYS A 17 6.60 -1.65 21.80
C LYS A 17 6.89 -0.45 20.92
N ILE A 18 6.49 -0.49 19.66
CA ILE A 18 6.70 0.60 18.71
C ILE A 18 5.38 1.19 18.24
N ALA A 19 4.40 1.19 19.13
CA ALA A 19 3.03 1.64 18.79
C ALA A 19 2.98 3.06 18.23
N GLU A 20 3.96 3.89 18.57
CA GLU A 20 4.02 5.27 18.07
C GLU A 20 4.46 5.35 16.62
N TYR A 21 5.14 4.31 16.12
CA TYR A 21 5.63 4.25 14.76
C TYR A 21 4.97 3.05 14.07
N GLY A 22 4.14 3.32 13.09
CA GLY A 22 3.36 2.28 12.43
C GLY A 22 4.19 1.25 11.71
N GLN A 23 3.57 0.12 11.42
CA GLN A 23 4.21 -0.98 10.71
C GLN A 23 3.79 -1.05 9.26
N LEU A 24 4.62 -1.71 8.48
CA LEU A 24 4.34 -2.03 7.09
C LEU A 24 3.88 -3.47 7.02
N ILE A 25 2.68 -3.69 6.48
CA ILE A 25 2.09 -5.01 6.34
C ILE A 25 1.89 -5.28 4.86
N VAL A 26 2.46 -6.38 4.37
CA VAL A 26 2.30 -6.77 2.97
C VAL A 26 1.18 -7.79 2.87
N VAL A 27 0.25 -7.54 1.97
CA VAL A 27 -0.83 -8.46 1.67
C VAL A 27 -0.55 -9.08 0.31
N SER A 28 -0.57 -10.39 0.23
CA SER A 28 -0.37 -11.07 -1.03
C SER A 28 -1.46 -12.10 -1.25
N GLY A 29 -1.64 -12.48 -2.50
CA GLY A 29 -2.62 -13.46 -2.91
C GLY A 29 -2.96 -13.27 -4.38
N PRO A 30 -3.66 -14.22 -4.97
CA PRO A 30 -4.08 -14.07 -6.35
C PRO A 30 -4.94 -12.84 -6.52
N SER A 31 -4.66 -12.09 -7.58
CA SER A 31 -5.43 -10.90 -7.91
C SER A 31 -6.91 -11.25 -8.08
N GLY A 32 -7.77 -10.44 -7.50
CA GLY A 32 -9.21 -10.60 -7.66
C GLY A 32 -9.85 -11.64 -6.77
N VAL A 33 -9.15 -12.20 -5.79
CA VAL A 33 -9.67 -13.24 -4.92
C VAL A 33 -10.08 -12.69 -3.55
N GLY A 34 -10.77 -11.57 -3.55
CA GLY A 34 -11.38 -11.05 -2.32
C GLY A 34 -10.46 -10.30 -1.37
N ASN A 35 -9.22 -10.00 -1.79
CA ASN A 35 -8.30 -9.24 -0.94
C ASN A 35 -8.89 -7.90 -0.52
N LYS A 36 -9.56 -7.22 -1.42
CA LYS A 36 -10.14 -5.91 -1.12
C LYS A 36 -11.25 -5.99 -0.08
N THR A 37 -12.04 -7.06 -0.12
CA THR A 37 -13.10 -7.26 0.86
C THR A 37 -12.50 -7.51 2.24
N VAL A 38 -11.50 -8.38 2.31
CA VAL A 38 -10.81 -8.69 3.56
C VAL A 38 -10.17 -7.44 4.14
N LEU A 39 -9.50 -6.65 3.31
CA LEU A 39 -8.88 -5.42 3.76
C LEU A 39 -9.90 -4.40 4.26
N ARG A 40 -11.04 -4.30 3.58
CA ARG A 40 -12.09 -3.38 4.01
C ARG A 40 -12.59 -3.74 5.40
N GLU A 41 -12.83 -5.01 5.65
CA GLU A 41 -13.27 -5.48 6.96
C GLU A 41 -12.21 -5.23 8.03
N TYR A 42 -10.95 -5.49 7.69
CA TYR A 42 -9.84 -5.24 8.60
C TYR A 42 -9.76 -3.76 8.98
N LEU A 43 -9.89 -2.88 7.99
CA LEU A 43 -9.82 -1.44 8.22
C LEU A 43 -10.96 -0.91 9.08
N GLN A 44 -12.13 -1.53 9.02
CA GLN A 44 -13.26 -1.15 9.86
C GLN A 44 -12.97 -1.42 11.33
N ASP A 45 -12.23 -2.48 11.61
CA ASP A 45 -11.93 -2.89 12.98
C ASP A 45 -10.60 -2.34 13.50
N HIS A 46 -9.77 -1.76 12.61
CA HIS A 46 -8.43 -1.31 12.94
C HIS A 46 -8.22 0.12 12.46
N GLU A 47 -8.62 1.08 13.29
CA GLU A 47 -8.55 2.50 12.94
C GLU A 47 -7.14 2.99 12.62
N GLN A 48 -6.13 2.33 13.18
CA GLN A 48 -4.74 2.73 12.95
C GLN A 48 -4.15 2.12 11.69
N ALA A 49 -4.90 1.33 10.96
CA ALA A 49 -4.45 0.73 9.72
C ALA A 49 -4.93 1.55 8.53
N CYS A 50 -4.12 1.61 7.50
CA CYS A 50 -4.52 2.24 6.22
C CYS A 50 -3.86 1.51 5.07
N VAL A 51 -4.51 1.54 3.91
CA VAL A 51 -3.95 0.98 2.68
C VAL A 51 -3.18 2.08 1.98
N SER A 52 -1.96 1.76 1.54
CA SER A 52 -1.18 2.69 0.74
C SER A 52 -1.85 2.92 -0.61
N VAL A 53 -1.94 4.18 -1.03
CA VAL A 53 -2.49 4.51 -2.34
C VAL A 53 -1.40 4.27 -3.39
N THR A 54 -1.68 3.36 -4.32
CA THR A 54 -0.76 2.97 -5.37
C THR A 54 -0.65 4.05 -6.44
N VAL A 55 0.57 4.27 -6.92
CA VAL A 55 0.82 5.13 -8.09
C VAL A 55 0.71 4.26 -9.33
N THR A 56 0.02 4.73 -10.36
CA THR A 56 -0.13 3.97 -11.60
C THR A 56 -0.08 4.86 -12.84
N THR A 57 0.38 4.26 -13.93
CA THR A 57 0.31 4.88 -15.25
C THR A 57 -0.95 4.47 -16.00
N ARG A 58 -1.75 3.59 -15.43
CA ARG A 58 -3.02 3.19 -16.04
C ARG A 58 -3.96 4.38 -16.10
N ARG A 59 -4.72 4.44 -17.17
CA ARG A 59 -5.68 5.53 -17.35
C ARG A 59 -6.75 5.49 -16.27
N GLN A 60 -7.04 6.66 -15.69
CA GLN A 60 -8.09 6.83 -14.71
C GLN A 60 -9.46 6.45 -15.30
N ARG A 61 -10.21 5.67 -14.54
CA ARG A 61 -11.57 5.30 -14.93
C ARG A 61 -12.56 6.32 -14.38
N LYS A 62 -13.78 6.30 -14.94
CA LYS A 62 -14.80 7.29 -14.67
C LYS A 62 -15.11 7.49 -13.19
N HIS A 63 -15.13 6.42 -12.42
CA HIS A 63 -15.52 6.49 -11.02
C HIS A 63 -14.34 6.55 -10.06
N GLU A 64 -13.13 6.60 -10.58
CA GLU A 64 -11.94 6.62 -9.75
C GLU A 64 -11.57 8.04 -9.36
N ILE A 65 -11.04 8.18 -8.15
CA ILE A 65 -10.63 9.48 -7.61
C ILE A 65 -9.12 9.48 -7.47
N ASP A 66 -8.47 10.45 -8.12
CA ASP A 66 -7.04 10.63 -8.02
C ASP A 66 -6.65 10.94 -6.57
N GLY A 67 -5.65 10.23 -6.07
CA GLY A 67 -5.21 10.37 -4.69
C GLY A 67 -5.96 9.51 -3.70
N LYS A 68 -7.04 8.86 -4.12
CA LYS A 68 -7.80 7.97 -3.26
C LYS A 68 -7.75 6.52 -3.75
N ASP A 69 -8.16 6.30 -5.00
CA ASP A 69 -8.08 4.95 -5.59
C ASP A 69 -6.66 4.66 -6.06
N TYR A 70 -6.06 5.62 -6.74
CA TYR A 70 -4.69 5.59 -7.21
C TYR A 70 -4.16 7.02 -7.29
N TRP A 71 -2.85 7.15 -7.34
CA TRP A 71 -2.21 8.34 -7.86
C TRP A 71 -1.95 8.09 -9.34
N PHE A 72 -2.68 8.79 -10.21
CA PHE A 72 -2.57 8.61 -11.66
C PHE A 72 -1.50 9.54 -12.20
N VAL A 73 -0.45 8.97 -12.76
CA VAL A 73 0.69 9.73 -13.29
C VAL A 73 0.98 9.30 -14.72
N SER A 74 1.71 10.14 -15.44
CA SER A 74 2.18 9.80 -16.78
C SER A 74 3.30 8.78 -16.72
N VAL A 75 3.54 8.10 -17.86
CA VAL A 75 4.67 7.17 -17.95
C VAL A 75 6.01 7.88 -17.68
N PRO A 76 6.29 9.05 -18.28
CA PRO A 76 7.55 9.77 -17.97
C PRO A 76 7.68 10.12 -16.49
N GLU A 77 6.60 10.49 -15.83
CA GLU A 77 6.66 10.82 -14.41
C GLU A 77 6.95 9.59 -13.58
N PHE A 78 6.30 8.46 -13.88
CA PHE A 78 6.55 7.20 -13.18
C PHE A 78 8.03 6.80 -13.33
N GLU A 79 8.54 6.88 -14.55
CA GLU A 79 9.95 6.55 -14.80
C GLU A 79 10.89 7.47 -14.05
N ARG A 80 10.56 8.76 -13.96
CA ARG A 80 11.33 9.69 -13.15
C ARG A 80 11.35 9.27 -11.68
N MET A 81 10.20 8.90 -11.15
CA MET A 81 10.09 8.47 -9.75
C MET A 81 10.95 7.24 -9.48
N VAL A 82 10.97 6.29 -10.42
CA VAL A 82 11.83 5.11 -10.30
C VAL A 82 13.30 5.50 -10.31
N ARG A 83 13.71 6.34 -11.27
CA ARG A 83 15.10 6.78 -11.37
C ARG A 83 15.58 7.53 -10.13
N MET A 84 14.70 8.30 -9.53
CA MET A 84 15.04 9.10 -8.36
C MET A 84 14.96 8.30 -7.07
N GLY A 85 14.65 7.01 -7.15
CA GLY A 85 14.59 6.16 -5.97
C GLY A 85 13.40 6.44 -5.05
N GLU A 86 12.34 7.01 -5.59
CA GLU A 86 11.15 7.37 -4.80
C GLU A 86 10.21 6.21 -4.55
N MET A 87 10.38 5.11 -5.29
CA MET A 87 9.51 3.94 -5.15
C MET A 87 10.04 2.97 -4.12
N LEU A 88 9.16 2.53 -3.22
CA LEU A 88 9.46 1.44 -2.30
C LEU A 88 9.46 0.11 -3.06
N GLU A 89 8.47 -0.06 -3.94
CA GLU A 89 8.37 -1.20 -4.84
C GLU A 89 7.56 -0.77 -6.06
N TYR A 90 7.73 -1.47 -7.16
CA TYR A 90 6.94 -1.23 -8.36
C TYR A 90 6.94 -2.45 -9.25
N THR A 91 5.93 -2.54 -10.12
CA THR A 91 5.80 -3.65 -11.06
C THR A 91 5.02 -3.19 -12.30
N TYR A 92 5.00 -4.04 -13.31
CA TYR A 92 4.24 -3.80 -14.54
C TYR A 92 3.24 -4.92 -14.73
N VAL A 93 2.00 -4.54 -15.01
CA VAL A 93 0.92 -5.49 -15.25
C VAL A 93 0.13 -5.01 -16.47
N ASN A 94 0.02 -5.86 -17.47
CA ASN A 94 -0.73 -5.56 -18.69
C ASN A 94 -0.33 -4.23 -19.33
N GLY A 95 0.96 -3.93 -19.34
CA GLY A 95 1.49 -2.73 -19.96
C GLY A 95 1.39 -1.47 -19.11
N ASN A 96 0.84 -1.54 -17.92
CA ASN A 96 0.76 -0.42 -17.02
C ASN A 96 1.70 -0.62 -15.84
N ALA A 97 2.23 0.49 -15.33
CA ALA A 97 3.09 0.47 -14.15
C ALA A 97 2.28 0.73 -12.89
N TYR A 98 2.69 0.10 -11.82
CA TYR A 98 2.09 0.25 -10.49
C TYR A 98 3.20 0.30 -9.46
N GLY A 99 3.09 1.20 -8.50
CA GLY A 99 4.12 1.30 -7.47
C GLY A 99 3.67 2.01 -6.22
N THR A 100 4.45 1.86 -5.17
CA THR A 100 4.22 2.50 -3.88
C THR A 100 5.41 3.38 -3.55
N THR A 101 5.16 4.63 -3.19
CA THR A 101 6.25 5.56 -2.86
C THR A 101 6.72 5.36 -1.43
N LYS A 102 8.01 5.53 -1.23
CA LYS A 102 8.60 5.51 0.11
C LYS A 102 8.01 6.60 0.99
N LYS A 103 7.82 7.77 0.40
CA LYS A 103 7.30 8.93 1.12
C LYS A 103 5.93 8.69 1.73
N SER A 104 5.00 8.12 0.96
CA SER A 104 3.65 7.88 1.46
C SER A 104 3.64 6.87 2.60
N VAL A 105 4.46 5.84 2.50
CA VAL A 105 4.59 4.84 3.55
C VAL A 105 5.19 5.45 4.82
N GLU A 106 6.27 6.18 4.67
CA GLU A 106 6.95 6.76 5.83
C GLU A 106 6.09 7.82 6.52
N GLU A 107 5.38 8.64 5.76
CA GLU A 107 4.49 9.64 6.36
C GLU A 107 3.38 8.98 7.17
N ALA A 108 2.78 7.93 6.66
CA ALA A 108 1.72 7.22 7.37
C ALA A 108 2.25 6.53 8.62
N ARG A 109 3.40 5.86 8.50
CA ARG A 109 4.01 5.19 9.64
C ARG A 109 4.44 6.19 10.73
N ALA A 110 4.92 7.35 10.32
CA ALA A 110 5.31 8.40 11.26
C ALA A 110 4.12 8.93 12.06
N ARG A 111 2.91 8.81 11.51
CA ARG A 111 1.69 9.16 12.23
C ARG A 111 1.14 8.00 13.06
N GLY A 112 1.90 6.92 13.20
CA GLY A 112 1.47 5.75 13.94
C GLY A 112 0.51 4.84 13.20
N LYS A 113 0.34 5.02 11.88
CA LYS A 113 -0.53 4.18 11.08
C LYS A 113 0.19 2.93 10.63
N ASN A 114 -0.51 1.81 10.67
CA ASN A 114 -0.01 0.57 10.08
C ASN A 114 -0.39 0.57 8.61
N VAL A 115 0.61 0.59 7.74
CA VAL A 115 0.40 0.70 6.31
C VAL A 115 0.31 -0.67 5.67
N ILE A 116 -0.73 -0.90 4.92
CA ILE A 116 -0.97 -2.16 4.24
C ILE A 116 -0.68 -1.98 2.76
N LEU A 117 0.20 -2.83 2.23
CA LEU A 117 0.48 -2.90 0.80
C LEU A 117 -0.33 -4.05 0.22
N ASP A 118 -1.15 -3.72 -0.71
CA ASP A 118 -2.00 -4.72 -1.38
C ASP A 118 -1.33 -5.29 -2.63
#